data_aaf450cd771890726253357938f1251c
#
_entry.id   aaf450cd771890726253357938f1251c
#
_cell.length_a   1.000
_cell.length_b   1.000
_cell.length_c   1.000
_cell.angle_alpha   90.00
_cell.angle_beta   90.00
_cell.angle_gamma   90.00
#
_symmetry.space_group_name_H-M   'P 1'
#
loop_
_entity.id
_entity.type
_entity.pdbx_description
1 polymer ?
#
loop_
_entity_poly.entity_id
_entity_poly.type
_entity_poly.pdbx_seq_one_letter_code
_entity_poly.pdbx_strand_id
1 'polypeptide(L)'
;MAAFAAGAFFLCVLTLCVGAHDRITTRVTWDREIAPIFDARCVDCHRLGGRSTIPLASYQQARPWAAAIKEEVLTRRMPKWNAARGFGDFANDPSLAPFEIALVAAWVDGGAPESDKNKVSAQPLAPVSRPTVFIPPPDSSVRTVPSGCGDRAATGKLLAIRPTLEKNGSAGIAALMPNGRQELIAWIREYDPAYPTTYWLRTPLALARGSRLQIQTSGACSMQLTFAR
;
A
#
# COMPACT_ATOMS: atom_id res chain seq x y z
N MET A 1 -30.45 51.74 -36.21
CA MET A 1 -31.03 50.53 -35.57
C MET A 1 -30.15 49.27 -35.66
N ALA A 2 -28.91 49.34 -36.14
CA ALA A 2 -28.03 48.12 -36.23
C ALA A 2 -27.08 47.89 -35.04
N ALA A 3 -26.95 48.83 -34.13
CA ALA A 3 -26.02 48.70 -33.01
C ALA A 3 -26.60 47.96 -31.77
N PHE A 4 -27.91 47.83 -31.65
CA PHE A 4 -28.54 47.14 -30.52
C PHE A 4 -28.64 45.61 -30.68
N ALA A 5 -28.56 45.09 -31.91
CA ALA A 5 -28.65 43.66 -32.17
C ALA A 5 -27.33 42.88 -31.85
N ALA A 6 -26.17 43.55 -31.96
CA ALA A 6 -24.85 42.92 -31.70
C ALA A 6 -24.56 42.71 -30.20
N GLY A 7 -25.09 43.61 -29.34
CA GLY A 7 -24.93 43.50 -27.88
C GLY A 7 -25.70 42.36 -27.25
N ALA A 8 -26.89 42.04 -27.74
CA ALA A 8 -27.74 40.97 -27.22
C ALA A 8 -27.20 39.57 -27.59
N PHE A 9 -26.55 39.43 -28.73
CA PHE A 9 -25.97 38.16 -29.18
C PHE A 9 -24.70 37.81 -28.39
N PHE A 10 -23.90 38.81 -27.98
CA PHE A 10 -22.68 38.59 -27.21
C PHE A 10 -22.98 38.22 -25.73
N LEU A 11 -24.06 38.75 -25.18
CA LEU A 11 -24.49 38.43 -23.81
C LEU A 11 -25.05 37.00 -23.70
N CYS A 12 -25.67 36.48 -24.78
CA CYS A 12 -26.25 35.13 -24.79
C CYS A 12 -25.20 34.01 -24.91
N VAL A 13 -24.04 34.31 -25.50
CA VAL A 13 -22.93 33.33 -25.63
C VAL A 13 -22.17 33.14 -24.32
N LEU A 14 -22.12 34.17 -23.47
CA LEU A 14 -21.42 34.08 -22.18
C LEU A 14 -22.17 33.27 -21.10
N THR A 15 -23.47 33.08 -21.25
CA THR A 15 -24.29 32.35 -20.29
C THR A 15 -24.34 30.83 -20.52
N LEU A 16 -23.79 30.33 -21.62
CA LEU A 16 -23.78 28.88 -21.95
C LEU A 16 -22.57 28.10 -21.42
N CYS A 17 -21.62 28.74 -20.77
CA CYS A 17 -20.40 28.08 -20.26
C CYS A 17 -20.43 27.72 -18.78
N VAL A 18 -21.55 27.80 -18.06
CA VAL A 18 -21.60 27.57 -16.60
C VAL A 18 -22.14 26.18 -16.23
N GLY A 19 -22.31 25.28 -17.20
CA GLY A 19 -22.97 23.99 -16.96
C GLY A 19 -22.09 22.73 -17.06
N ALA A 20 -20.77 22.85 -17.10
CA ALA A 20 -19.90 21.71 -17.47
C ALA A 20 -19.22 20.98 -16.32
N HIS A 21 -19.71 21.05 -15.10
CA HIS A 21 -19.26 20.17 -14.02
C HIS A 21 -20.45 19.39 -13.46
N ASP A 22 -20.91 18.39 -14.22
CA ASP A 22 -21.72 17.35 -13.63
C ASP A 22 -20.91 16.71 -12.50
N ARG A 23 -21.45 16.78 -11.27
CA ARG A 23 -20.89 16.04 -10.14
C ARG A 23 -20.85 14.58 -10.56
N ILE A 24 -19.66 14.01 -10.60
CA ILE A 24 -19.50 12.56 -10.77
C ILE A 24 -20.20 11.92 -9.59
N THR A 25 -21.42 11.44 -9.80
CA THR A 25 -22.20 10.74 -8.77
C THR A 25 -21.67 9.30 -8.72
N THR A 26 -21.01 8.96 -7.63
CA THR A 26 -20.62 7.58 -7.37
C THR A 26 -21.65 6.88 -6.49
N ARG A 27 -21.78 5.56 -6.66
CA ARG A 27 -22.49 4.69 -5.71
C ARG A 27 -21.62 4.24 -4.54
N VAL A 28 -20.32 4.56 -4.57
CA VAL A 28 -19.35 4.21 -3.54
C VAL A 28 -19.56 5.11 -2.34
N THR A 29 -19.78 4.52 -1.17
CA THR A 29 -19.98 5.25 0.08
C THR A 29 -19.02 4.78 1.15
N TRP A 30 -18.84 5.61 2.18
CA TRP A 30 -17.98 5.24 3.31
C TRP A 30 -18.47 3.95 3.97
N ASP A 31 -19.74 3.90 4.37
CA ASP A 31 -20.29 2.80 5.18
C ASP A 31 -20.20 1.44 4.48
N ARG A 32 -20.29 1.42 3.15
CA ARG A 32 -20.37 0.18 2.37
C ARG A 32 -19.02 -0.33 1.88
N GLU A 33 -18.26 0.52 1.22
CA GLU A 33 -17.05 0.11 0.52
C GLU A 33 -15.77 0.61 1.20
N ILE A 34 -15.78 1.84 1.72
CA ILE A 34 -14.55 2.50 2.14
C ILE A 34 -14.15 2.13 3.56
N ALA A 35 -15.07 2.11 4.52
CA ALA A 35 -14.76 1.74 5.91
C ALA A 35 -14.09 0.35 6.03
N PRO A 36 -14.58 -0.71 5.33
CA PRO A 36 -13.89 -2.00 5.32
C PRO A 36 -12.45 -1.95 4.75
N ILE A 37 -12.21 -1.12 3.72
CA ILE A 37 -10.86 -0.93 3.17
C ILE A 37 -9.97 -0.24 4.21
N PHE A 38 -10.46 0.82 4.84
CA PHE A 38 -9.71 1.57 5.84
C PHE A 38 -9.39 0.72 7.07
N ASP A 39 -10.35 -0.05 7.56
CA ASP A 39 -10.16 -1.02 8.65
C ASP A 39 -9.03 -2.02 8.33
N ALA A 40 -9.03 -2.51 7.09
CA ALA A 40 -8.09 -3.53 6.66
C ALA A 40 -6.69 -3.00 6.34
N ARG A 41 -6.56 -1.74 5.88
CA ARG A 41 -5.34 -1.22 5.27
C ARG A 41 -4.74 0.01 5.93
N CYS A 42 -5.55 0.82 6.63
CA CYS A 42 -5.17 2.14 7.11
C CYS A 42 -5.14 2.24 8.64
N VAL A 43 -6.17 1.74 9.30
CA VAL A 43 -6.45 1.98 10.72
C VAL A 43 -5.36 1.45 11.65
N ASP A 44 -4.67 0.37 11.30
CA ASP A 44 -3.56 -0.14 12.14
C ASP A 44 -2.50 0.94 12.44
N CYS A 45 -2.18 1.76 11.45
CA CYS A 45 -1.26 2.89 11.63
C CYS A 45 -2.00 4.20 11.95
N HIS A 46 -3.20 4.42 11.41
CA HIS A 46 -3.98 5.66 11.45
C HIS A 46 -5.11 5.63 12.50
N ARG A 47 -4.91 5.00 13.63
CA ARG A 47 -5.78 5.06 14.81
C ARG A 47 -5.23 6.03 15.85
N LEU A 48 -6.05 6.43 16.81
CA LEU A 48 -5.58 7.22 17.95
C LEU A 48 -4.49 6.43 18.70
N GLY A 49 -3.35 7.10 18.95
CA GLY A 49 -2.16 6.44 19.53
C GLY A 49 -1.43 5.48 18.58
N GLY A 50 -1.79 5.44 17.30
CA GLY A 50 -1.06 4.72 16.26
C GLY A 50 0.24 5.41 15.83
N ARG A 51 0.88 4.89 14.79
CA ARG A 51 2.14 5.47 14.26
C ARG A 51 1.93 6.80 13.56
N SER A 52 0.73 7.06 13.02
CA SER A 52 0.38 8.29 12.33
C SER A 52 -0.29 9.27 13.28
N THR A 53 -0.02 10.56 13.09
CA THR A 53 -0.70 11.65 13.80
C THR A 53 -2.08 11.96 13.22
N ILE A 54 -2.41 11.42 12.04
CA ILE A 54 -3.68 11.62 11.35
C ILE A 54 -4.55 10.37 11.57
N PRO A 55 -5.60 10.42 12.41
CA PRO A 55 -6.50 9.30 12.59
C PRO A 55 -7.45 9.18 11.39
N LEU A 56 -7.76 7.95 10.98
CA LEU A 56 -8.64 7.65 9.83
C LEU A 56 -9.65 6.53 10.15
N ALA A 57 -9.93 6.27 11.43
CA ALA A 57 -10.77 5.16 11.86
C ALA A 57 -12.28 5.42 11.71
N SER A 58 -12.71 6.64 11.40
CA SER A 58 -14.11 6.98 11.18
C SER A 58 -14.27 7.91 9.97
N TYR A 59 -15.50 8.01 9.47
CA TYR A 59 -15.83 8.94 8.41
C TYR A 59 -15.41 10.38 8.71
N GLN A 60 -15.73 10.87 9.92
CA GLN A 60 -15.46 12.22 10.36
C GLN A 60 -13.94 12.51 10.39
N GLN A 61 -13.14 11.49 10.70
CA GLN A 61 -11.68 11.59 10.69
C GLN A 61 -11.11 11.53 9.27
N ALA A 62 -11.64 10.67 8.41
CA ALA A 62 -11.11 10.44 7.07
C ALA A 62 -11.58 11.50 6.05
N ARG A 63 -12.83 11.95 6.13
CA ARG A 63 -13.45 12.84 5.15
C ARG A 63 -12.65 14.13 4.88
N PRO A 64 -12.12 14.84 5.88
CA PRO A 64 -11.32 16.05 5.65
C PRO A 64 -10.04 15.79 4.83
N TRP A 65 -9.52 14.57 4.86
CA TRP A 65 -8.30 14.15 4.18
C TRP A 65 -8.54 13.44 2.85
N ALA A 66 -9.80 13.34 2.39
CA ALA A 66 -10.18 12.50 1.26
C ALA A 66 -9.31 12.76 0.00
N ALA A 67 -9.08 14.02 -0.37
CA ALA A 67 -8.27 14.36 -1.54
C ALA A 67 -6.80 13.90 -1.38
N ALA A 68 -6.21 14.13 -0.22
CA ALA A 68 -4.85 13.68 0.09
C ALA A 68 -4.75 12.16 0.12
N ILE A 69 -5.75 11.48 0.71
CA ILE A 69 -5.81 10.01 0.73
C ILE A 69 -5.85 9.46 -0.69
N LYS A 70 -6.68 10.02 -1.57
CA LYS A 70 -6.73 9.61 -2.99
C LYS A 70 -5.36 9.74 -3.65
N GLU A 71 -4.69 10.86 -3.47
CA GLU A 71 -3.36 11.09 -4.04
C GLU A 71 -2.34 10.05 -3.52
N GLU A 72 -2.31 9.82 -2.21
CA GLU A 72 -1.39 8.89 -1.57
C GLU A 72 -1.59 7.43 -2.04
N VAL A 73 -2.85 6.99 -2.20
CA VAL A 73 -3.12 5.62 -2.66
C VAL A 73 -2.91 5.46 -4.17
N LEU A 74 -3.23 6.47 -4.99
CA LEU A 74 -2.98 6.44 -6.43
C LEU A 74 -1.48 6.39 -6.75
N THR A 75 -0.69 7.17 -6.02
CA THR A 75 0.79 7.19 -6.15
C THR A 75 1.47 6.06 -5.39
N ARG A 76 0.69 5.21 -4.67
CA ARG A 76 1.17 4.08 -3.87
C ARG A 76 2.17 4.47 -2.78
N ARG A 77 2.13 5.71 -2.29
CA ARG A 77 2.91 6.17 -1.13
C ARG A 77 2.31 5.66 0.18
N MET A 78 1.00 5.34 0.19
CA MET A 78 0.30 4.71 1.31
C MET A 78 -0.46 3.45 0.84
N PRO A 79 -0.52 2.42 1.68
CA PRO A 79 0.25 2.18 2.92
C PRO A 79 1.76 2.14 2.66
N LYS A 80 2.57 2.50 3.68
CA LYS A 80 4.04 2.45 3.58
C LYS A 80 4.51 1.01 3.37
N TRP A 81 5.08 0.75 2.20
CA TRP A 81 5.61 -0.55 1.81
C TRP A 81 6.70 -0.37 0.76
N ASN A 82 7.93 -0.74 1.10
CA ASN A 82 9.09 -0.47 0.24
C ASN A 82 9.47 -1.66 -0.64
N ALA A 83 8.87 -2.86 -0.46
CA ALA A 83 9.10 -3.97 -1.38
C ALA A 83 8.36 -3.73 -2.70
N ALA A 84 9.09 -3.79 -3.82
CA ALA A 84 8.51 -3.61 -5.14
C ALA A 84 7.57 -4.79 -5.48
N ARG A 85 6.44 -4.49 -6.08
CA ARG A 85 5.46 -5.51 -6.48
C ARG A 85 6.03 -6.42 -7.55
N GLY A 86 5.67 -7.70 -7.46
CA GLY A 86 6.17 -8.73 -8.38
C GLY A 86 7.56 -9.26 -8.02
N PHE A 87 8.17 -8.75 -6.95
CA PHE A 87 9.47 -9.17 -6.45
C PHE A 87 9.32 -9.65 -5.00
N GLY A 88 9.13 -10.95 -4.84
CA GLY A 88 8.78 -11.60 -3.58
C GLY A 88 7.27 -11.67 -3.33
N ASP A 89 6.89 -12.56 -2.43
CA ASP A 89 5.51 -12.74 -1.97
C ASP A 89 5.50 -12.71 -0.44
N PHE A 90 4.85 -11.71 0.14
CA PHE A 90 4.90 -11.44 1.57
C PHE A 90 3.54 -11.61 2.23
N ALA A 91 3.52 -12.32 3.35
CA ALA A 91 2.30 -12.57 4.10
C ALA A 91 1.75 -11.30 4.78
N ASN A 92 2.62 -10.35 5.07
CA ASN A 92 2.29 -9.09 5.75
C ASN A 92 2.27 -7.87 4.83
N ASP A 93 2.04 -8.05 3.51
CA ASP A 93 1.91 -6.93 2.56
C ASP A 93 0.60 -6.15 2.82
N PRO A 94 0.67 -4.87 3.24
CA PRO A 94 -0.51 -4.04 3.51
C PRO A 94 -1.04 -3.36 2.25
N SER A 95 -0.42 -3.55 1.10
CA SER A 95 -0.75 -2.81 -0.12
C SER A 95 -2.20 -3.00 -0.54
N LEU A 96 -2.81 -1.92 -1.05
CA LEU A 96 -4.14 -1.98 -1.64
C LEU A 96 -4.12 -2.73 -2.96
N ALA A 97 -5.15 -3.54 -3.19
CA ALA A 97 -5.42 -4.10 -4.50
C ALA A 97 -5.83 -2.99 -5.50
N PRO A 98 -5.65 -3.19 -6.82
CA PRO A 98 -6.04 -2.17 -7.81
C PRO A 98 -7.50 -1.74 -7.69
N PHE A 99 -8.43 -2.67 -7.40
CA PHE A 99 -9.84 -2.36 -7.22
C PHE A 99 -10.11 -1.54 -5.93
N GLU A 100 -9.37 -1.78 -4.83
CA GLU A 100 -9.48 -1.01 -3.60
C GLU A 100 -9.04 0.45 -3.84
N ILE A 101 -7.97 0.65 -4.61
CA ILE A 101 -7.51 1.98 -5.04
C ILE A 101 -8.59 2.66 -5.89
N ALA A 102 -9.19 1.94 -6.84
CA ALA A 102 -10.25 2.48 -7.70
C ALA A 102 -11.49 2.88 -6.89
N LEU A 103 -11.88 2.09 -5.87
CA LEU A 103 -12.99 2.42 -4.98
C LEU A 103 -12.70 3.69 -4.17
N VAL A 104 -11.51 3.82 -3.58
CA VAL A 104 -11.12 5.03 -2.86
C VAL A 104 -11.13 6.25 -3.77
N ALA A 105 -10.60 6.14 -4.99
CA ALA A 105 -10.61 7.23 -5.96
C ALA A 105 -12.02 7.62 -6.34
N ALA A 106 -12.89 6.66 -6.67
CA ALA A 106 -14.29 6.90 -7.03
C ALA A 106 -15.09 7.52 -5.88
N TRP A 107 -14.83 7.09 -4.64
CA TRP A 107 -15.45 7.70 -3.46
C TRP A 107 -15.10 9.18 -3.34
N VAL A 108 -13.83 9.54 -3.49
CA VAL A 108 -13.37 10.92 -3.40
C VAL A 108 -13.92 11.76 -4.54
N ASP A 109 -13.89 11.27 -5.78
CA ASP A 109 -14.39 11.96 -6.96
C ASP A 109 -15.90 12.21 -6.88
N GLY A 110 -16.64 11.29 -6.23
CA GLY A 110 -18.06 11.44 -5.95
C GLY A 110 -18.41 12.37 -4.79
N GLY A 111 -17.40 13.09 -4.22
CA GLY A 111 -17.62 14.02 -3.12
C GLY A 111 -17.48 13.38 -1.73
N ALA A 112 -16.94 12.18 -1.66
CA ALA A 112 -16.70 11.40 -0.45
C ALA A 112 -17.96 11.26 0.45
N PRO A 113 -19.08 10.69 -0.04
CA PRO A 113 -20.32 10.54 0.73
C PRO A 113 -20.16 9.52 1.87
N GLU A 114 -20.86 9.78 3.01
CA GLU A 114 -20.87 8.85 4.15
C GLU A 114 -21.75 7.64 3.85
N SER A 115 -23.01 7.88 3.50
CA SER A 115 -23.98 6.84 3.19
C SER A 115 -24.95 7.29 2.09
N ASP A 116 -25.58 6.34 1.42
CA ASP A 116 -26.73 6.63 0.55
C ASP A 116 -28.01 6.52 1.38
N LYS A 117 -28.46 7.65 1.91
CA LYS A 117 -29.67 7.75 2.76
C LYS A 117 -30.96 7.26 2.08
N ASN A 118 -30.94 7.11 0.76
CA ASN A 118 -32.13 6.78 -0.02
C ASN A 118 -32.18 5.31 -0.47
N LYS A 119 -31.19 4.48 -0.15
CA LYS A 119 -31.14 3.08 -0.60
C LYS A 119 -30.93 2.12 0.56
N VAL A 120 -32.02 1.53 0.98
CA VAL A 120 -32.01 0.32 1.78
C VAL A 120 -31.33 -0.81 1.00
N SER A 121 -30.25 -1.35 1.56
CA SER A 121 -29.70 -2.69 1.24
C SER A 121 -29.30 -2.96 -0.21
N ALA A 122 -28.47 -2.13 -0.81
CA ALA A 122 -27.68 -2.61 -1.94
C ALA A 122 -26.41 -3.29 -1.42
N GLN A 123 -26.15 -4.50 -1.90
CA GLN A 123 -24.92 -5.25 -1.58
C GLN A 123 -23.66 -4.43 -1.95
N PRO A 124 -22.58 -4.52 -1.18
CA PRO A 124 -21.31 -3.87 -1.54
C PRO A 124 -20.90 -4.22 -2.97
N LEU A 125 -20.32 -3.25 -3.69
CA LEU A 125 -19.90 -3.43 -5.09
C LEU A 125 -18.84 -4.53 -5.26
N ALA A 126 -18.05 -4.77 -4.23
CA ALA A 126 -17.10 -5.88 -4.15
C ALA A 126 -16.89 -6.26 -2.69
N PRO A 127 -16.73 -7.56 -2.38
CA PRO A 127 -16.33 -7.97 -1.04
C PRO A 127 -14.89 -7.49 -0.80
N VAL A 128 -14.69 -6.62 0.18
CA VAL A 128 -13.37 -6.29 0.66
C VAL A 128 -12.92 -7.47 1.53
N SER A 129 -12.07 -8.31 0.97
CA SER A 129 -11.42 -9.35 1.76
C SER A 129 -10.53 -8.66 2.79
N ARG A 130 -10.91 -8.74 4.06
CA ARG A 130 -9.97 -8.38 5.13
C ARG A 130 -8.73 -9.25 4.93
N PRO A 131 -7.52 -8.65 4.81
CA PRO A 131 -6.33 -9.46 4.81
C PRO A 131 -6.35 -10.29 6.09
N THR A 132 -6.06 -11.57 5.97
CA THR A 132 -5.79 -12.40 7.15
C THR A 132 -4.71 -11.66 7.94
N VAL A 133 -5.02 -11.28 9.18
CA VAL A 133 -4.02 -10.62 10.03
C VAL A 133 -2.85 -11.57 10.14
N PHE A 134 -1.72 -11.16 9.58
CA PHE A 134 -0.50 -11.94 9.67
C PHE A 134 -0.01 -11.89 11.12
N ILE A 135 0.06 -13.05 11.75
CA ILE A 135 0.65 -13.22 13.09
C ILE A 135 2.04 -13.83 12.89
N PRO A 136 3.11 -13.11 13.25
CA PRO A 136 4.45 -13.67 13.21
C PRO A 136 4.55 -14.94 14.06
N PRO A 137 5.36 -15.92 13.67
CA PRO A 137 5.64 -17.07 14.51
C PRO A 137 6.21 -16.63 15.88
N PRO A 138 5.94 -17.38 16.97
CA PRO A 138 6.48 -17.05 18.27
C PRO A 138 8.02 -17.11 18.26
N ASP A 139 8.67 -16.27 19.06
CA ASP A 139 10.15 -16.18 19.13
C ASP A 139 10.83 -17.51 19.45
N SER A 140 10.14 -18.39 20.20
CA SER A 140 10.62 -19.74 20.51
C SER A 140 10.79 -20.63 19.28
N SER A 141 10.06 -20.36 18.20
CA SER A 141 10.08 -21.18 16.96
C SER A 141 10.99 -20.60 15.86
N VAL A 142 11.59 -19.46 16.10
CA VAL A 142 12.41 -18.77 15.10
C VAL A 142 13.80 -18.43 15.64
N ARG A 143 14.74 -18.23 14.74
CA ARG A 143 16.09 -17.74 15.01
C ARG A 143 16.39 -16.56 14.10
N THR A 144 16.54 -15.38 14.67
CA THR A 144 16.96 -14.19 13.93
C THR A 144 18.45 -13.97 14.07
N VAL A 145 19.13 -13.79 12.96
CA VAL A 145 20.57 -13.56 12.90
C VAL A 145 20.86 -12.26 12.17
N PRO A 146 21.77 -11.43 12.67
CA PRO A 146 22.26 -10.29 11.93
C PRO A 146 23.08 -10.76 10.73
N SER A 147 22.98 -10.03 9.63
CA SER A 147 23.75 -10.26 8.42
C SER A 147 24.21 -8.91 7.87
N GLY A 148 25.39 -8.87 7.29
CA GLY A 148 25.75 -7.77 6.42
C GLY A 148 25.11 -7.98 5.04
N CYS A 149 25.32 -7.02 4.16
CA CYS A 149 24.94 -7.13 2.76
C CYS A 149 26.10 -7.72 1.92
N GLY A 150 25.84 -8.02 0.65
CA GLY A 150 26.76 -8.70 -0.24
C GLY A 150 26.40 -10.17 -0.41
N ASP A 151 27.36 -10.97 -0.88
CA ASP A 151 27.17 -12.39 -1.16
C ASP A 151 27.57 -13.24 0.06
N ARG A 152 26.63 -14.01 0.61
CA ARG A 152 26.81 -14.74 1.86
C ARG A 152 26.24 -16.15 1.81
N ALA A 153 26.95 -17.11 2.41
CA ALA A 153 26.40 -18.44 2.63
C ALA A 153 25.19 -18.39 3.57
N ALA A 154 24.13 -19.09 3.24
CA ALA A 154 22.94 -19.22 4.07
C ALA A 154 22.35 -20.62 3.94
N THR A 155 21.86 -21.16 5.05
CA THR A 155 21.27 -22.49 5.12
C THR A 155 20.11 -22.49 6.11
N GLY A 156 19.07 -23.21 5.80
CA GLY A 156 17.87 -23.35 6.65
C GLY A 156 16.62 -22.83 5.98
N LYS A 157 15.52 -22.82 6.71
CA LYS A 157 14.22 -22.36 6.23
C LYS A 157 14.05 -20.88 6.54
N LEU A 158 14.31 -20.01 5.55
CA LEU A 158 14.17 -18.56 5.68
C LEU A 158 12.70 -18.18 5.75
N LEU A 159 12.30 -17.45 6.77
CA LEU A 159 10.94 -16.99 7.04
C LEU A 159 10.75 -15.50 6.75
N ALA A 160 11.76 -14.69 7.10
CA ALA A 160 11.65 -13.25 6.95
C ALA A 160 13.02 -12.58 6.75
N ILE A 161 12.97 -11.39 6.18
CA ILE A 161 14.09 -10.48 6.04
C ILE A 161 13.72 -9.12 6.61
N ARG A 162 14.64 -8.45 7.26
CA ARG A 162 14.49 -7.07 7.72
C ARG A 162 15.73 -6.26 7.33
N PRO A 163 15.69 -5.54 6.22
CA PRO A 163 16.76 -4.64 5.83
C PRO A 163 16.79 -3.38 6.70
N THR A 164 17.97 -2.84 6.88
CA THR A 164 18.21 -1.48 7.37
C THR A 164 19.12 -0.80 6.37
N LEU A 165 18.62 0.19 5.68
CA LEU A 165 19.29 0.93 4.61
C LEU A 165 19.35 2.42 4.96
N GLU A 166 20.12 3.16 4.22
CA GLU A 166 20.05 4.62 4.23
C GLU A 166 18.70 5.11 3.67
N LYS A 167 18.32 6.33 4.01
CA LYS A 167 17.11 6.96 3.45
C LYS A 167 17.18 6.99 1.93
N ASN A 168 16.09 6.59 1.27
CA ASN A 168 15.96 6.42 -0.17
C ASN A 168 16.87 5.34 -0.77
N GLY A 169 17.54 4.54 0.08
CA GLY A 169 18.34 3.40 -0.35
C GLY A 169 17.51 2.31 -1.02
N SER A 170 18.18 1.46 -1.77
CA SER A 170 17.57 0.29 -2.40
C SER A 170 18.39 -0.97 -2.15
N ALA A 171 17.73 -2.13 -2.15
CA ALA A 171 18.38 -3.42 -2.04
C ALA A 171 17.65 -4.47 -2.87
N GLY A 172 18.39 -5.18 -3.73
CA GLY A 172 17.97 -6.41 -4.39
C GLY A 172 18.45 -7.61 -3.58
N ILE A 173 17.55 -8.53 -3.24
CA ILE A 173 17.84 -9.69 -2.41
C ILE A 173 17.43 -10.95 -3.18
N ALA A 174 18.39 -11.82 -3.47
CA ALA A 174 18.17 -13.08 -4.16
C ALA A 174 18.85 -14.24 -3.43
N ALA A 175 18.32 -15.44 -3.60
CA ALA A 175 18.98 -16.68 -3.20
C ALA A 175 19.52 -17.39 -4.44
N LEU A 176 20.79 -17.76 -4.41
CA LEU A 176 21.43 -18.66 -5.38
C LEU A 176 21.51 -20.05 -4.75
N MET A 177 20.82 -21.00 -5.34
CA MET A 177 20.81 -22.40 -4.89
C MET A 177 22.01 -23.17 -5.43
N PRO A 178 22.40 -24.29 -4.81
CA PRO A 178 23.57 -25.09 -5.25
C PRO A 178 23.45 -25.62 -6.68
N ASN A 179 22.23 -25.79 -7.17
CA ASN A 179 21.94 -26.23 -8.56
C ASN A 179 21.96 -25.09 -9.60
N GLY A 180 22.41 -23.89 -9.20
CA GLY A 180 22.42 -22.71 -10.05
C GLY A 180 21.09 -21.96 -10.18
N ARG A 181 19.99 -22.48 -9.60
CA ARG A 181 18.70 -21.76 -9.61
C ARG A 181 18.82 -20.52 -8.75
N GLN A 182 18.42 -19.37 -9.31
CA GLN A 182 18.30 -18.11 -8.59
C GLN A 182 16.82 -17.83 -8.29
N GLU A 183 16.55 -17.39 -7.07
CA GLU A 183 15.22 -17.02 -6.62
C GLU A 183 15.26 -15.61 -6.02
N LEU A 184 14.49 -14.70 -6.62
CA LEU A 184 14.41 -13.33 -6.15
C LEU A 184 13.50 -13.27 -4.93
N ILE A 185 14.06 -12.84 -3.80
CA ILE A 185 13.34 -12.78 -2.51
C ILE A 185 12.63 -11.43 -2.36
N ALA A 186 13.32 -10.34 -2.68
CA ALA A 186 12.78 -8.99 -2.53
C ALA A 186 13.55 -7.97 -3.37
N TRP A 187 12.86 -6.92 -3.76
CA TRP A 187 13.46 -5.69 -4.22
C TRP A 187 12.92 -4.52 -3.41
N ILE A 188 13.74 -4.00 -2.49
CA ILE A 188 13.41 -2.86 -1.64
C ILE A 188 13.80 -1.58 -2.36
N ARG A 189 12.90 -0.59 -2.38
CA ARG A 189 13.11 0.71 -3.03
C ARG A 189 12.68 1.83 -2.10
N GLU A 190 13.31 2.99 -2.26
CA GLU A 190 12.92 4.21 -1.54
C GLU A 190 12.77 3.98 -0.02
N TYR A 191 13.75 3.27 0.55
CA TYR A 191 13.69 2.88 1.96
C TYR A 191 13.56 4.09 2.88
N ASP A 192 12.64 3.98 3.84
CA ASP A 192 12.43 5.01 4.86
C ASP A 192 12.78 4.44 6.25
N PRO A 193 13.88 4.89 6.87
CA PRO A 193 14.30 4.42 8.20
C PRO A 193 13.27 4.69 9.30
N ALA A 194 12.37 5.66 9.12
CA ALA A 194 11.28 5.93 10.05
C ALA A 194 10.20 4.82 10.06
N TYR A 195 10.16 3.99 8.99
CA TYR A 195 9.21 2.89 8.85
C TYR A 195 9.92 1.55 8.60
N PRO A 196 10.75 1.08 9.53
CA PRO A 196 11.46 -0.18 9.37
C PRO A 196 10.47 -1.34 9.31
N THR A 197 10.60 -2.17 8.27
CA THR A 197 9.66 -3.26 8.00
C THR A 197 10.39 -4.60 8.00
N THR A 198 9.80 -5.60 8.65
CA THR A 198 10.15 -7.01 8.49
C THR A 198 9.25 -7.60 7.40
N TYR A 199 9.85 -8.15 6.36
CA TYR A 199 9.16 -8.76 5.23
C TYR A 199 9.06 -10.26 5.47
N TRP A 200 7.88 -10.74 5.83
CA TRP A 200 7.60 -12.15 6.10
C TRP A 200 7.20 -12.85 4.81
N LEU A 201 7.98 -13.82 4.40
CA LEU A 201 7.68 -14.63 3.22
C LEU A 201 6.37 -15.40 3.42
N ARG A 202 5.45 -15.34 2.46
CA ARG A 202 4.21 -16.13 2.51
C ARG A 202 4.53 -17.62 2.46
N THR A 203 5.47 -18.00 1.62
CA THR A 203 6.03 -19.34 1.55
C THR A 203 7.47 -19.29 2.02
N PRO A 204 7.79 -19.93 3.16
CA PRO A 204 9.17 -19.99 3.64
C PRO A 204 10.12 -20.59 2.61
N LEU A 205 11.31 -19.99 2.43
CA LEU A 205 12.29 -20.41 1.44
C LEU A 205 13.28 -21.40 2.06
N ALA A 206 13.32 -22.63 1.52
CA ALA A 206 14.28 -23.64 1.93
C ALA A 206 15.63 -23.40 1.25
N LEU A 207 16.64 -23.01 2.05
CA LEU A 207 18.01 -22.82 1.62
C LEU A 207 18.83 -24.08 1.95
N ALA A 208 19.14 -24.88 0.94
CA ALA A 208 19.98 -26.06 1.09
C ALA A 208 21.43 -25.69 1.47
N ARG A 209 22.20 -26.64 1.98
CA ARG A 209 23.63 -26.44 2.20
C ARG A 209 24.32 -26.04 0.89
N GLY A 210 25.13 -24.98 0.94
CA GLY A 210 25.78 -24.40 -0.24
C GLY A 210 24.97 -23.30 -0.94
N SER A 211 23.74 -23.00 -0.48
CA SER A 211 23.01 -21.81 -0.95
C SER A 211 23.70 -20.53 -0.50
N ARG A 212 23.51 -19.47 -1.30
CA ARG A 212 24.05 -18.13 -1.01
C ARG A 212 22.93 -17.10 -1.12
N LEU A 213 22.94 -16.13 -0.22
CA LEU A 213 22.12 -14.91 -0.36
C LEU A 213 22.98 -13.84 -1.01
N GLN A 214 22.48 -13.29 -2.11
CA GLN A 214 23.07 -12.19 -2.84
C GLN A 214 22.26 -10.93 -2.52
N ILE A 215 22.90 -9.99 -1.84
CA ILE A 215 22.27 -8.75 -1.39
C ILE A 215 23.03 -7.59 -2.03
N GLN A 216 22.44 -7.05 -3.09
CA GLN A 216 22.95 -5.87 -3.80
C GLN A 216 22.27 -4.63 -3.24
N THR A 217 23.05 -3.59 -2.97
CA THR A 217 22.53 -2.36 -2.34
C THR A 217 23.17 -1.12 -2.93
N SER A 218 22.45 -0.01 -2.87
CA SER A 218 22.94 1.30 -3.31
C SER A 218 23.64 2.11 -2.21
N GLY A 219 24.02 1.53 -1.09
CA GLY A 219 24.66 2.25 0.00
C GLY A 219 24.88 1.38 1.23
N ALA A 220 25.10 2.01 2.38
CA ALA A 220 25.26 1.30 3.65
C ALA A 220 24.03 0.44 3.96
N CYS A 221 24.28 -0.79 4.36
CA CYS A 221 23.25 -1.79 4.53
C CYS A 221 23.60 -2.75 5.66
N SER A 222 22.60 -3.06 6.47
CA SER A 222 22.58 -4.24 7.34
C SER A 222 21.25 -4.98 7.17
N MET A 223 21.23 -6.24 7.54
CA MET A 223 20.06 -7.08 7.40
C MET A 223 19.90 -8.00 8.60
N GLN A 224 18.66 -8.25 8.98
CA GLN A 224 18.32 -9.35 9.87
C GLN A 224 17.60 -10.43 9.06
N LEU A 225 18.04 -11.67 9.25
CA LEU A 225 17.48 -12.85 8.60
C LEU A 225 16.81 -13.71 9.68
N THR A 226 15.53 -14.04 9.47
CA THR A 226 14.77 -14.89 10.40
C THR A 226 14.56 -16.26 9.77
N PHE A 227 15.00 -17.29 10.47
CA PHE A 227 14.88 -18.70 10.08
C PHE A 227 13.96 -19.45 11.04
N ALA A 228 13.32 -20.50 10.56
CA ALA A 228 12.74 -21.52 11.45
C ALA A 228 13.85 -22.20 12.27
N ARG A 229 13.53 -22.58 13.50
CA ARG A 229 14.40 -23.41 14.35
C ARG A 229 14.33 -24.87 13.97
#